data_b158fc158aaa11a732b37e43057b2ef5
#
_entry.id   b158fc158aaa11a732b37e43057b2ef5
#
_cell.length_a   1.000
_cell.length_b   1.000
_cell.length_c   1.000
_cell.angle_alpha   90.00
_cell.angle_beta   90.00
_cell.angle_gamma   90.00
#
_symmetry.space_group_name_H-M   'P 1'
#
loop_
_entity.id
_entity.type
_entity.pdbx_description
1 polymer ?
#
loop_
_entity_poly.entity_id
_entity_poly.type
_entity_poly.pdbx_seq_one_letter_code
_entity_poly.pdbx_strand_id
1 'polypeptide(L)'
;GLGDVYKRQIEETIDINYKGMVHVAKEAYPYLEKSCGQLVFYTSSSYTRGRMNYSIYSSTKCATVNFVQALAEEWGSLGIRVNCVNPERTKTPMRTKNFGIEPEDTLLKSMDVAVATAKLLVSDLTGQVIDIKLKLI
;
A
#
# COMPACT_ATOMS: atom_id res chain seq x y z
N GLY A 1 22.50 1.55 -3.44
CA GLY A 1 21.87 2.52 -4.34
C GLY A 1 21.50 1.88 -5.68
N LEU A 2 20.96 2.67 -6.63
CA LEU A 2 20.50 2.12 -7.91
C LEU A 2 21.63 1.44 -8.71
N GLY A 3 22.86 1.92 -8.59
CA GLY A 3 24.03 1.31 -9.21
C GLY A 3 24.39 -0.08 -8.71
N ASP A 4 23.95 -0.45 -7.52
CA ASP A 4 24.22 -1.74 -6.88
C ASP A 4 23.02 -2.70 -7.00
N VAL A 5 21.92 -2.27 -7.63
CA VAL A 5 20.72 -3.07 -7.79
C VAL A 5 20.82 -3.86 -9.08
N TYR A 6 20.76 -5.20 -8.96
CA TYR A 6 20.76 -6.07 -10.13
C TYR A 6 19.48 -5.92 -10.95
N LYS A 7 19.58 -6.06 -12.27
CA LYS A 7 18.43 -6.00 -13.19
C LYS A 7 17.26 -6.88 -12.72
N ARG A 8 17.54 -8.10 -12.24
CA ARG A 8 16.52 -9.00 -11.70
C ARG A 8 15.76 -8.41 -10.52
N GLN A 9 16.44 -7.70 -9.60
CA GLN A 9 15.80 -7.07 -8.44
C GLN A 9 14.90 -5.91 -8.87
N ILE A 10 15.27 -5.16 -9.91
CA ILE A 10 14.44 -4.10 -10.49
C ILE A 10 13.18 -4.72 -11.06
N GLU A 11 13.32 -5.73 -11.90
CA GLU A 11 12.20 -6.44 -12.54
C GLU A 11 11.26 -7.06 -11.50
N GLU A 12 11.78 -7.80 -10.52
CA GLU A 12 11.00 -8.38 -9.43
C GLU A 12 10.22 -7.32 -8.62
N THR A 13 10.84 -6.20 -8.31
CA THR A 13 10.17 -5.13 -7.56
C THR A 13 9.02 -4.51 -8.36
N ILE A 14 9.23 -4.28 -9.65
CA ILE A 14 8.20 -3.74 -10.54
C ILE A 14 7.10 -4.77 -10.76
N ASP A 15 7.45 -6.01 -11.01
CA ASP A 15 6.49 -7.09 -11.26
C ASP A 15 5.57 -7.32 -10.05
N ILE A 16 6.12 -7.36 -8.84
CA ILE A 16 5.35 -7.58 -7.63
C ILE A 16 4.56 -6.31 -7.25
N ASN A 17 5.24 -5.17 -7.11
CA ASN A 17 4.62 -3.98 -6.53
C ASN A 17 3.73 -3.22 -7.51
N TYR A 18 4.01 -3.26 -8.80
CA TYR A 18 3.23 -2.53 -9.80
C TYR A 18 2.35 -3.46 -10.64
N LYS A 19 2.93 -4.38 -11.42
CA LYS A 19 2.15 -5.28 -12.27
C LYS A 19 1.22 -6.18 -11.46
N GLY A 20 1.69 -6.73 -10.33
CA GLY A 20 0.86 -7.53 -9.43
C GLY A 20 -0.35 -6.76 -8.93
N MET A 21 -0.18 -5.49 -8.55
CA MET A 21 -1.28 -4.61 -8.17
C MET A 21 -2.29 -4.41 -9.31
N VAL A 22 -1.82 -4.14 -10.52
CA VAL A 22 -2.68 -3.95 -11.71
C VAL A 22 -3.44 -5.23 -12.02
N HIS A 23 -2.78 -6.39 -11.96
CA HIS A 23 -3.43 -7.68 -12.19
C HIS A 23 -4.50 -7.99 -11.15
N VAL A 24 -4.22 -7.74 -9.86
CA VAL A 24 -5.21 -7.91 -8.79
C VAL A 24 -6.45 -7.03 -9.04
N ALA A 25 -6.27 -5.76 -9.38
CA ALA A 25 -7.37 -4.87 -9.69
C ALA A 25 -8.20 -5.37 -10.87
N LYS A 26 -7.55 -5.77 -11.96
CA LYS A 26 -8.20 -6.30 -13.16
C LYS A 26 -9.02 -7.55 -12.86
N GLU A 27 -8.45 -8.52 -12.17
CA GLU A 27 -9.13 -9.78 -11.86
C GLU A 27 -10.25 -9.61 -10.80
N ALA A 28 -10.10 -8.65 -9.88
CA ALA A 28 -11.13 -8.36 -8.88
C ALA A 28 -12.32 -7.58 -9.45
N TYR A 29 -12.13 -6.81 -10.52
CA TYR A 29 -13.15 -5.92 -11.08
C TYR A 29 -14.53 -6.56 -11.26
N PRO A 30 -14.71 -7.72 -11.94
CA PRO A 30 -16.03 -8.28 -12.18
C PRO A 30 -16.77 -8.71 -10.90
N TYR A 31 -16.05 -8.99 -9.84
CA TYR A 31 -16.62 -9.33 -8.53
C TYR A 31 -17.00 -8.07 -7.74
N LEU A 32 -16.15 -7.04 -7.81
CA LEU A 32 -16.38 -5.75 -7.17
C LEU A 32 -17.58 -5.02 -7.80
N GLU A 33 -17.72 -5.06 -9.12
CA GLU A 33 -18.86 -4.48 -9.83
C GLU A 33 -20.18 -5.12 -9.39
N LYS A 34 -20.25 -6.44 -9.28
CA LYS A 34 -21.45 -7.16 -8.84
C LYS A 34 -21.84 -6.87 -7.39
N SER A 35 -20.87 -6.59 -6.53
CA SER A 35 -21.08 -6.43 -5.09
C SER A 35 -21.06 -4.96 -4.63
N CYS A 36 -20.82 -4.00 -5.54
CA CYS A 36 -20.46 -2.62 -5.17
C CYS A 36 -19.37 -2.60 -4.09
N GLY A 37 -18.35 -3.43 -4.30
CA GLY A 37 -17.37 -3.81 -3.30
C GLY A 37 -16.27 -2.76 -3.07
N GLN A 38 -15.26 -3.17 -2.31
CA GLN A 38 -14.13 -2.32 -2.01
C GLN A 38 -12.79 -3.02 -2.23
N LEU A 39 -11.83 -2.29 -2.76
CA LEU A 39 -10.45 -2.72 -2.96
C LEU A 39 -9.52 -1.84 -2.13
N VAL A 40 -8.62 -2.45 -1.38
CA VAL A 40 -7.64 -1.72 -0.57
C VAL A 40 -6.23 -2.19 -0.91
N PHE A 41 -5.37 -1.23 -1.23
CA PHE A 41 -3.96 -1.46 -1.43
C PHE A 41 -3.14 -0.88 -0.28
N TYR A 42 -1.91 -1.36 -0.14
CA TYR A 42 -0.96 -0.85 0.84
C TYR A 42 0.17 -0.09 0.14
N THR A 43 0.36 1.15 0.54
CA THR A 43 1.53 1.94 0.17
C THR A 43 2.55 1.98 1.33
N SER A 44 3.40 2.95 1.32
CA SER A 44 4.42 3.20 2.35
C SER A 44 4.66 4.70 2.45
N SER A 45 5.12 5.19 3.58
CA SER A 45 5.55 6.59 3.72
C SER A 45 6.58 7.03 2.67
N SER A 46 7.19 6.07 1.96
CA SER A 46 8.04 6.32 0.79
C SER A 46 7.29 6.88 -0.42
N TYR A 47 5.94 6.87 -0.44
CA TYR A 47 5.19 7.48 -1.54
C TYR A 47 5.24 9.00 -1.53
N THR A 48 5.44 9.62 -0.38
CA THR A 48 5.48 11.08 -0.23
C THR A 48 6.78 11.70 -0.73
N ARG A 49 7.84 10.93 -0.73
CA ARG A 49 9.16 11.32 -1.26
C ARG A 49 10.03 10.11 -1.52
N GLY A 50 10.93 10.21 -2.49
CA GLY A 50 11.97 9.21 -2.71
C GLY A 50 12.88 9.03 -1.50
N ARG A 51 13.30 7.81 -1.27
CA ARG A 51 14.24 7.45 -0.20
C ARG A 51 15.56 6.99 -0.80
N MET A 52 16.67 7.42 -0.22
CA MET A 52 17.99 6.94 -0.58
C MET A 52 18.03 5.41 -0.48
N ASN A 53 18.63 4.74 -1.43
CA ASN A 53 18.73 3.28 -1.59
C ASN A 53 17.39 2.54 -1.87
N TYR A 54 16.27 3.26 -2.01
CA TYR A 54 14.94 2.69 -2.25
C TYR A 54 14.23 3.32 -3.46
N SER A 55 14.98 3.77 -4.46
CA SER A 55 14.43 4.50 -5.61
C SER A 55 13.31 3.74 -6.31
N ILE A 56 13.53 2.47 -6.67
CA ILE A 56 12.53 1.63 -7.35
C ILE A 56 11.34 1.34 -6.42
N TYR A 57 11.60 0.94 -5.17
CA TYR A 57 10.54 0.69 -4.20
C TYR A 57 9.68 1.94 -3.96
N SER A 58 10.31 3.09 -3.71
CA SER A 58 9.59 4.35 -3.48
C SER A 58 8.72 4.76 -4.66
N SER A 59 9.23 4.61 -5.89
CA SER A 59 8.47 4.94 -7.10
C SER A 59 7.28 4.00 -7.30
N THR A 60 7.42 2.70 -7.03
CA THR A 60 6.27 1.78 -7.10
C THR A 60 5.21 2.09 -6.02
N LYS A 61 5.62 2.54 -4.84
CA LYS A 61 4.68 2.95 -3.78
C LYS A 61 3.98 4.27 -4.07
N CYS A 62 4.64 5.20 -4.76
CA CYS A 62 4.00 6.39 -5.31
C CYS A 62 2.99 6.02 -6.41
N ALA A 63 3.37 5.13 -7.31
CA ALA A 63 2.47 4.61 -8.36
C ALA A 63 1.22 3.94 -7.77
N THR A 64 1.33 3.25 -6.63
CA THR A 64 0.17 2.66 -5.93
C THR A 64 -0.87 3.72 -5.58
N VAL A 65 -0.45 4.85 -5.03
CA VAL A 65 -1.37 5.93 -4.64
C VAL A 65 -2.06 6.53 -5.86
N ASN A 66 -1.30 6.84 -6.90
CA ASN A 66 -1.84 7.41 -8.14
C ASN A 66 -2.83 6.44 -8.81
N PHE A 67 -2.49 5.15 -8.88
CA PHE A 67 -3.34 4.12 -9.45
C PHE A 67 -4.66 3.96 -8.68
N VAL A 68 -4.61 3.97 -7.34
CA VAL A 68 -5.80 3.92 -6.47
C VAL A 68 -6.72 5.10 -6.72
N GLN A 69 -6.17 6.31 -6.85
CA GLN A 69 -6.95 7.52 -7.11
C GLN A 69 -7.63 7.46 -8.49
N ALA A 70 -6.90 7.03 -9.51
CA ALA A 70 -7.45 6.84 -10.85
C ALA A 70 -8.59 5.82 -10.88
N LEU A 71 -8.40 4.65 -10.27
CA LEU A 71 -9.45 3.63 -10.17
C LEU A 71 -10.67 4.09 -9.39
N ALA A 72 -10.47 4.90 -8.33
CA ALA A 72 -11.59 5.47 -7.57
C ALA A 72 -12.47 6.38 -8.42
N GLU A 73 -11.86 7.17 -9.31
CA GLU A 73 -12.58 8.00 -10.28
C GLU A 73 -13.26 7.15 -11.37
N GLU A 74 -12.54 6.19 -11.95
CA GLU A 74 -13.06 5.32 -13.01
C GLU A 74 -14.24 4.45 -12.56
N TRP A 75 -14.17 3.93 -11.33
CA TRP A 75 -15.13 2.93 -10.81
C TRP A 75 -16.17 3.50 -9.86
N GLY A 76 -16.07 4.80 -9.51
CA GLY A 76 -16.96 5.43 -8.56
C GLY A 76 -18.43 5.41 -8.96
N SER A 77 -18.73 5.59 -10.25
CA SER A 77 -20.10 5.51 -10.79
C SER A 77 -20.71 4.11 -10.72
N LEU A 78 -19.88 3.08 -10.56
CA LEU A 78 -20.28 1.68 -10.38
C LEU A 78 -20.46 1.31 -8.91
N GLY A 79 -20.28 2.26 -7.99
CA GLY A 79 -20.35 2.02 -6.55
C GLY A 79 -19.14 1.26 -5.98
N ILE A 80 -18.09 1.07 -6.77
CA ILE A 80 -16.85 0.42 -6.31
C ILE A 80 -15.99 1.47 -5.61
N ARG A 81 -15.45 1.12 -4.45
CA ARG A 81 -14.57 1.97 -3.66
C ARG A 81 -13.15 1.43 -3.71
N VAL A 82 -12.18 2.32 -3.93
CA VAL A 82 -10.77 1.94 -3.99
C VAL A 82 -9.98 2.88 -3.10
N ASN A 83 -9.26 2.35 -2.14
CA ASN A 83 -8.49 3.12 -1.18
C ASN A 83 -7.09 2.54 -0.96
N CYS A 84 -6.26 3.30 -0.30
CA CYS A 84 -4.91 2.92 0.04
C CYS A 84 -4.64 3.13 1.54
N VAL A 85 -3.92 2.20 2.14
CA VAL A 85 -3.46 2.28 3.53
C VAL A 85 -1.96 2.58 3.53
N ASN A 86 -1.56 3.58 4.30
CA ASN A 86 -0.17 3.97 4.53
C ASN A 86 0.20 3.75 6.00
N PRO A 87 0.65 2.57 6.40
CA PRO A 87 1.09 2.34 7.77
C PRO A 87 2.48 2.92 7.98
N GLU A 88 2.71 3.51 9.15
CA GLU A 88 4.05 3.78 9.64
C GLU A 88 4.80 2.46 9.90
N ARG A 89 6.03 2.56 10.40
CA ARG A 89 6.87 1.41 10.75
C ARG A 89 6.08 0.42 11.59
N THR A 90 5.87 -0.77 11.08
CA THR A 90 5.06 -1.81 11.70
C THR A 90 5.92 -3.01 12.08
N LYS A 91 5.75 -3.53 13.28
CA LYS A 91 6.44 -4.73 13.76
C LYS A 91 5.99 -5.95 12.95
N THR A 92 6.85 -6.42 12.07
CA THR A 92 6.64 -7.60 11.23
C THR A 92 7.93 -8.41 11.11
N PRO A 93 7.86 -9.72 10.82
CA PRO A 93 9.08 -10.52 10.56
C PRO A 93 9.95 -9.94 9.45
N MET A 94 9.34 -9.42 8.38
CA MET A 94 10.04 -8.79 7.27
C MET A 94 10.80 -7.53 7.73
N ARG A 95 10.20 -6.72 8.60
CA ARG A 95 10.87 -5.52 9.12
C ARG A 95 12.06 -5.89 9.99
N THR A 96 11.89 -6.84 10.90
CA THR A 96 12.98 -7.33 11.76
C THR A 96 14.13 -7.90 10.92
N LYS A 97 13.82 -8.65 9.86
CA LYS A 97 14.83 -9.17 8.94
C LYS A 97 15.63 -8.07 8.23
N ASN A 98 14.98 -6.98 7.86
CA ASN A 98 15.60 -5.91 7.06
C ASN A 98 16.29 -4.82 7.91
N PHE A 99 15.82 -4.57 9.12
CA PHE A 99 16.25 -3.45 9.97
C PHE A 99 16.74 -3.87 11.36
N GLY A 100 16.71 -5.17 11.68
CA GLY A 100 17.06 -5.66 13.01
C GLY A 100 15.96 -5.43 14.04
N ILE A 101 16.35 -5.56 15.31
CA ILE A 101 15.45 -5.33 16.45
C ILE A 101 15.38 -3.83 16.74
N GLU A 102 14.19 -3.28 16.72
CA GLU A 102 13.90 -1.89 17.04
C GLU A 102 13.08 -1.81 18.36
N PRO A 103 13.12 -0.69 19.12
CA PRO A 103 12.28 -0.51 20.29
C PRO A 103 10.80 -0.65 19.95
N GLU A 104 10.06 -1.42 20.74
CA GLU A 104 8.65 -1.75 20.45
C GLU A 104 7.72 -0.54 20.46
N ASP A 105 8.01 0.44 21.30
CA ASP A 105 7.29 1.72 21.41
C ASP A 105 7.44 2.63 20.19
N THR A 106 8.37 2.30 19.29
CA THR A 106 8.59 3.02 18.01
C THR A 106 7.89 2.37 16.82
N LEU A 107 7.20 1.26 17.04
CA LEU A 107 6.58 0.45 15.98
C LEU A 107 5.07 0.28 16.20
N LEU A 108 4.30 0.39 15.13
CA LEU A 108 2.91 -0.05 15.11
C LEU A 108 2.84 -1.57 15.32
N LYS A 109 1.80 -2.02 15.99
CA LYS A 109 1.43 -3.44 15.98
C LYS A 109 0.71 -3.79 14.69
N SER A 110 0.95 -4.97 14.14
CA SER A 110 0.25 -5.44 12.92
C SER A 110 -1.28 -5.44 13.11
N MET A 111 -1.75 -5.70 14.34
CA MET A 111 -3.17 -5.69 14.68
C MET A 111 -3.78 -4.28 14.53
N ASP A 112 -3.04 -3.21 14.88
CA ASP A 112 -3.54 -1.84 14.73
C ASP A 112 -3.77 -1.51 13.25
N VAL A 113 -2.87 -1.96 12.38
CA VAL A 113 -3.00 -1.83 10.94
C VAL A 113 -4.19 -2.64 10.42
N ALA A 114 -4.37 -3.87 10.88
CA ALA A 114 -5.47 -4.73 10.48
C ALA A 114 -6.84 -4.14 10.89
N VAL A 115 -6.96 -3.64 12.11
CA VAL A 115 -8.19 -3.00 12.61
C VAL A 115 -8.53 -1.74 11.81
N ALA A 116 -7.54 -0.90 11.51
CA ALA A 116 -7.75 0.30 10.70
C ALA A 116 -8.18 -0.06 9.27
N THR A 117 -7.57 -1.10 8.68
CA THR A 117 -7.97 -1.60 7.35
C THR A 117 -9.40 -2.17 7.37
N ALA A 118 -9.78 -2.93 8.38
CA ALA A 118 -11.14 -3.46 8.51
C ALA A 118 -12.18 -2.35 8.63
N LYS A 119 -11.89 -1.29 9.38
CA LYS A 119 -12.76 -0.09 9.44
C LYS A 119 -12.88 0.60 8.09
N LEU A 120 -11.80 0.70 7.35
CA LEU A 120 -11.82 1.27 6.00
C LEU A 120 -12.70 0.45 5.05
N LEU A 121 -12.63 -0.88 5.12
CA LEU A 121 -13.41 -1.80 4.28
C LEU A 121 -14.94 -1.68 4.47
N VAL A 122 -15.41 -1.14 5.59
CA VAL A 122 -16.85 -0.91 5.87
C VAL A 122 -17.23 0.56 5.77
N SER A 123 -16.33 1.44 5.35
CA SER A 123 -16.58 2.87 5.16
C SER A 123 -17.06 3.20 3.75
N ASP A 124 -17.60 4.39 3.56
CA ASP A 124 -18.00 4.93 2.25
C ASP A 124 -16.87 5.70 1.55
N LEU A 125 -15.66 5.67 2.10
CA LEU A 125 -14.50 6.37 1.54
C LEU A 125 -14.03 5.73 0.23
N THR A 126 -13.64 6.57 -0.72
CA THR A 126 -12.97 6.15 -1.96
C THR A 126 -11.92 7.17 -2.37
N GLY A 127 -10.88 6.73 -3.06
CA GLY A 127 -9.77 7.57 -3.51
C GLY A 127 -8.85 8.08 -2.41
N GLN A 128 -8.95 7.55 -1.19
CA GLN A 128 -8.23 8.05 -0.02
C GLN A 128 -6.94 7.28 0.26
N VAL A 129 -5.98 7.99 0.82
CA VAL A 129 -4.80 7.40 1.46
C VAL A 129 -4.95 7.57 2.97
N ILE A 130 -5.09 6.46 3.67
CA ILE A 130 -5.31 6.45 5.12
C ILE A 130 -3.98 6.22 5.84
N ASP A 131 -3.49 7.25 6.48
CA ASP A 131 -2.30 7.19 7.33
C ASP A 131 -2.62 6.49 8.65
N ILE A 132 -1.86 5.45 8.95
CA ILE A 132 -1.91 4.79 10.27
C ILE A 132 -0.62 5.14 11.00
N LYS A 133 -0.76 5.98 12.03
CA LYS A 133 0.36 6.53 12.79
C LYS A 133 0.40 5.97 14.19
N LEU A 134 1.61 5.84 14.72
CA LEU A 134 1.81 5.57 16.12
C LEU A 134 1.26 6.77 16.92
N LYS A 135 0.35 6.50 17.85
CA LYS A 135 -0.09 7.54 18.79
C LYS A 135 1.05 7.77 19.78
N LEU A 136 1.68 8.93 19.69
CA LEU A 136 2.53 9.43 20.76
C LEU A 136 1.60 9.78 21.93
N ILE A 137 1.80 9.12 23.05
CA ILE A 137 1.11 9.42 24.32
C ILE A 137 1.71 10.68 24.90
#